data_5ff6e43bb2263a1345e739ec64e9eb76
#
_entry.id   5ff6e43bb2263a1345e739ec64e9eb76
#
_cell.length_a   1.000
_cell.length_b   1.000
_cell.length_c   1.000
_cell.angle_alpha   90.00
_cell.angle_beta   90.00
_cell.angle_gamma   90.00
#
_symmetry.space_group_name_H-M   'P 1'
#
loop_
_entity.id
_entity.type
_entity.pdbx_description
1 polymer ?
#
loop_
_entity_poly.entity_id
_entity_poly.type
_entity_poly.pdbx_seq_one_letter_code
_entity_poly.pdbx_strand_id
1 'polypeptide(L)'
;IGKRTTATILAAALVEKGIHTVLIGTGQTGLMQGARYGIAMDALAPQFCCGQLEGEIVKAYREQHPKVILIEGQGALSHPAFCTSAFILRGSQPHGVVLQHAPKRIARCDFPHMDMPTPETEIALIESFADTKVIGLTLNHEGMKSDSEIQTWTEQLAAQLDLPVTDALSRPNNELVNMVTSAFPSLAATLQANQA
;
A
#
# COMPACT_ATOMS: atom_id res chain seq x y z
N ILE A 1 0.57 -0.22 11.44
CA ILE A 1 1.34 0.93 10.93
C ILE A 1 0.60 1.78 9.90
N GLY A 2 -0.72 1.75 9.80
CA GLY A 2 -1.51 2.68 8.99
C GLY A 2 -1.75 2.30 7.52
N LYS A 3 -1.40 1.11 7.08
CA LYS A 3 -1.55 0.65 5.68
C LYS A 3 -2.95 0.88 5.10
N ARG A 4 -4.00 0.52 5.83
CA ARG A 4 -5.37 0.74 5.38
C ARG A 4 -5.71 2.22 5.27
N THR A 5 -5.32 3.04 6.24
CA THR A 5 -5.53 4.49 6.20
C THR A 5 -4.88 5.07 4.95
N THR A 6 -3.64 4.72 4.66
CA THR A 6 -2.93 5.12 3.44
C THR A 6 -3.65 4.66 2.18
N ALA A 7 -4.09 3.39 2.12
CA ALA A 7 -4.82 2.87 0.96
C ALA A 7 -6.15 3.61 0.74
N THR A 8 -6.88 3.92 1.81
CA THR A 8 -8.14 4.68 1.73
C THR A 8 -7.92 6.12 1.26
N ILE A 9 -6.90 6.80 1.81
CA ILE A 9 -6.54 8.17 1.39
C ILE A 9 -6.10 8.19 -0.06
N LEU A 10 -5.24 7.25 -0.48
CA LEU A 10 -4.79 7.15 -1.87
C LEU A 10 -5.95 6.87 -2.83
N ALA A 11 -6.87 5.96 -2.47
CA ALA A 11 -8.04 5.67 -3.28
C ALA A 11 -8.90 6.92 -3.49
N ALA A 12 -9.20 7.65 -2.40
CA ALA A 12 -9.96 8.89 -2.46
C ALA A 12 -9.23 9.96 -3.31
N ALA A 13 -7.94 10.14 -3.11
CA ALA A 13 -7.14 11.11 -3.85
C ALA A 13 -7.08 10.82 -5.36
N LEU A 14 -6.97 9.56 -5.75
CA LEU A 14 -7.02 9.17 -7.17
C LEU A 14 -8.39 9.44 -7.78
N VAL A 15 -9.48 9.13 -7.05
CA VAL A 15 -10.85 9.41 -7.50
C VAL A 15 -11.09 10.92 -7.65
N GLU A 16 -10.65 11.73 -6.68
CA GLU A 16 -10.71 13.20 -6.75
C GLU A 16 -10.00 13.78 -7.98
N LYS A 17 -8.93 13.11 -8.42
CA LYS A 17 -8.20 13.46 -9.66
C LYS A 17 -8.84 12.87 -10.92
N GLY A 18 -10.00 12.22 -10.82
CA GLY A 18 -10.71 11.63 -11.96
C GLY A 18 -10.18 10.29 -12.43
N ILE A 19 -9.33 9.63 -11.64
CA ILE A 19 -8.86 8.28 -11.91
C ILE A 19 -9.82 7.29 -11.23
N HIS A 20 -10.64 6.60 -12.03
CA HIS A 20 -11.58 5.60 -11.52
C HIS A 20 -10.83 4.48 -10.78
N THR A 21 -10.97 4.46 -9.47
CA THR A 21 -10.22 3.60 -8.56
C THR A 21 -11.16 2.77 -7.69
N VAL A 22 -10.87 1.49 -7.54
CA VAL A 22 -11.57 0.58 -6.62
C VAL A 22 -10.59 0.11 -5.54
N LEU A 23 -11.02 0.14 -4.29
CA LEU A 23 -10.28 -0.38 -3.15
C LEU A 23 -10.82 -1.78 -2.78
N ILE A 24 -9.92 -2.75 -2.67
CA ILE A 24 -10.21 -4.10 -2.17
C ILE A 24 -9.69 -4.23 -0.73
N GLY A 25 -10.60 -4.48 0.20
CA GLY A 25 -10.27 -4.76 1.59
C GLY A 25 -9.78 -6.20 1.76
N THR A 26 -8.73 -6.40 2.55
CA THR A 26 -8.17 -7.75 2.81
C THR A 26 -8.32 -8.19 4.26
N GLY A 27 -8.94 -7.39 5.10
CA GLY A 27 -9.18 -7.65 6.51
C GLY A 27 -10.61 -7.39 6.93
N GLN A 28 -11.01 -7.98 8.06
CA GLN A 28 -12.35 -7.81 8.63
C GLN A 28 -12.74 -6.34 8.81
N THR A 29 -11.80 -5.52 9.27
CA THR A 29 -12.06 -4.11 9.54
C THR A 29 -12.34 -3.31 8.25
N GLY A 30 -11.69 -3.64 7.14
CA GLY A 30 -11.97 -3.04 5.83
C GLY A 30 -13.40 -3.33 5.38
N LEU A 31 -13.83 -4.57 5.54
CA LEU A 31 -15.20 -5.01 5.24
C LEU A 31 -16.24 -4.34 6.14
N MET A 32 -15.98 -4.27 7.46
CA MET A 32 -16.86 -3.58 8.42
C MET A 32 -16.99 -2.08 8.16
N GLN A 33 -15.98 -1.46 7.55
CA GLN A 33 -16.00 -0.05 7.14
C GLN A 33 -16.64 0.19 5.77
N GLY A 34 -17.25 -0.85 5.18
CA GLY A 34 -18.05 -0.72 3.97
C GLY A 34 -17.27 -0.92 2.67
N ALA A 35 -16.11 -1.57 2.68
CA ALA A 35 -15.45 -1.96 1.45
C ALA A 35 -16.41 -2.83 0.61
N ARG A 36 -16.73 -2.38 -0.61
CA ARG A 36 -17.65 -3.09 -1.52
C ARG A 36 -17.07 -4.42 -1.98
N TYR A 37 -15.76 -4.47 -2.15
CA TYR A 37 -15.01 -5.65 -2.57
C TYR A 37 -13.99 -6.01 -1.50
N GLY A 38 -13.83 -7.28 -1.23
CA GLY A 38 -12.80 -7.70 -0.30
C GLY A 38 -13.06 -9.06 0.34
N ILE A 39 -12.07 -9.51 1.06
CA ILE A 39 -12.06 -10.78 1.79
C ILE A 39 -11.48 -10.60 3.19
N ALA A 40 -11.98 -11.35 4.15
CA ALA A 40 -11.39 -11.44 5.48
C ALA A 40 -10.31 -12.53 5.47
N MET A 41 -9.09 -12.20 5.02
CA MET A 41 -8.01 -13.18 4.87
C MET A 41 -7.70 -13.93 6.16
N ASP A 42 -7.83 -13.26 7.30
CA ASP A 42 -7.56 -13.85 8.62
C ASP A 42 -8.57 -14.96 9.00
N ALA A 43 -9.69 -15.02 8.30
CA ALA A 43 -10.76 -16.02 8.52
C ALA A 43 -10.77 -17.16 7.47
N LEU A 44 -9.83 -17.15 6.54
CA LEU A 44 -9.74 -18.14 5.47
C LEU A 44 -8.63 -19.15 5.73
N ALA A 45 -8.86 -20.39 5.27
CA ALA A 45 -7.77 -21.36 5.21
C ALA A 45 -6.70 -20.87 4.18
N PRO A 46 -5.41 -20.95 4.52
CA PRO A 46 -4.31 -20.36 3.73
C PRO A 46 -4.33 -20.72 2.25
N GLN A 47 -4.65 -21.95 1.91
CA GLN A 47 -4.67 -22.46 0.53
C GLN A 47 -5.73 -21.77 -0.36
N PHE A 48 -6.74 -21.13 0.22
CA PHE A 48 -7.81 -20.47 -0.52
C PHE A 48 -7.60 -18.94 -0.65
N CYS A 49 -6.71 -18.36 0.15
CA CYS A 49 -6.52 -16.89 0.21
C CYS A 49 -6.20 -16.27 -1.14
N CYS A 50 -5.28 -16.86 -1.91
CA CYS A 50 -4.89 -16.33 -3.23
C CYS A 50 -6.07 -16.34 -4.21
N GLY A 51 -6.77 -17.48 -4.33
CA GLY A 51 -7.89 -17.61 -5.25
C GLY A 51 -9.10 -16.76 -4.87
N GLN A 52 -9.38 -16.59 -3.58
CA GLN A 52 -10.45 -15.70 -3.12
C GLN A 52 -10.13 -14.23 -3.43
N LEU A 53 -8.87 -13.80 -3.24
CA LEU A 53 -8.45 -12.45 -3.59
C LEU A 53 -8.53 -12.22 -5.11
N GLU A 54 -8.02 -13.14 -5.91
CA GLU A 54 -8.14 -13.10 -7.37
C GLU A 54 -9.61 -12.99 -7.79
N GLY A 55 -10.50 -13.77 -7.19
CA GLY A 55 -11.94 -13.72 -7.44
C GLY A 55 -12.55 -12.35 -7.20
N GLU A 56 -12.19 -11.68 -6.09
CA GLU A 56 -12.66 -10.31 -5.79
C GLU A 56 -12.06 -9.27 -6.74
N ILE A 57 -10.80 -9.42 -7.17
CA ILE A 57 -10.18 -8.56 -8.18
C ILE A 57 -10.93 -8.68 -9.51
N VAL A 58 -11.17 -9.91 -9.98
CA VAL A 58 -11.91 -10.17 -11.24
C VAL A 58 -13.33 -9.63 -11.16
N LYS A 59 -14.01 -9.82 -10.05
CA LYS A 59 -15.36 -9.29 -9.82
C LYS A 59 -15.36 -7.76 -9.86
N ALA A 60 -14.45 -7.10 -9.13
CA ALA A 60 -14.32 -5.65 -9.13
C ALA A 60 -14.05 -5.10 -10.53
N TYR A 61 -13.17 -5.75 -11.28
CA TYR A 61 -12.87 -5.37 -12.65
C TYR A 61 -14.09 -5.51 -13.57
N ARG A 62 -14.79 -6.63 -13.53
CA ARG A 62 -15.96 -6.88 -14.37
C ARG A 62 -17.13 -5.95 -14.08
N GLU A 63 -17.34 -5.59 -12.82
CA GLU A 63 -18.46 -4.74 -12.42
C GLU A 63 -18.18 -3.25 -12.60
N GLN A 64 -16.93 -2.81 -12.44
CA GLN A 64 -16.59 -1.38 -12.37
C GLN A 64 -15.68 -0.91 -13.51
N HIS A 65 -14.95 -1.80 -14.18
CA HIS A 65 -13.93 -1.45 -15.17
C HIS A 65 -12.97 -0.32 -14.70
N PRO A 66 -12.40 -0.41 -13.49
CA PRO A 66 -11.58 0.65 -12.94
C PRO A 66 -10.26 0.78 -13.70
N LYS A 67 -9.66 1.98 -13.63
CA LYS A 67 -8.29 2.22 -14.10
C LYS A 67 -7.24 1.74 -13.10
N VAL A 68 -7.58 1.78 -11.80
CA VAL A 68 -6.73 1.34 -10.71
C VAL A 68 -7.52 0.45 -9.76
N ILE A 69 -6.95 -0.68 -9.40
CA ILE A 69 -7.41 -1.50 -8.27
C ILE A 69 -6.34 -1.38 -7.19
N LEU A 70 -6.70 -0.79 -6.07
CA LEU A 70 -5.88 -0.74 -4.88
C LEU A 70 -6.22 -1.92 -3.98
N ILE A 71 -5.21 -2.59 -3.45
CA ILE A 71 -5.39 -3.70 -2.53
C ILE A 71 -4.79 -3.32 -1.18
N GLU A 72 -5.60 -3.44 -0.14
CA GLU A 72 -5.14 -3.19 1.22
C GLU A 72 -4.00 -4.15 1.59
N GLY A 73 -2.87 -3.61 2.07
CA GLY A 73 -1.77 -4.41 2.59
C GLY A 73 -2.03 -4.97 4.00
N GLN A 74 -1.41 -6.08 4.33
CA GLN A 74 -1.45 -6.73 5.65
C GLN A 74 -0.11 -6.60 6.40
N GLY A 75 0.29 -7.58 7.18
CA GLY A 75 1.57 -7.61 7.89
C GLY A 75 2.78 -7.51 6.95
N ALA A 76 3.96 -7.17 7.48
CA ALA A 76 5.19 -7.20 6.68
C ALA A 76 5.44 -8.60 6.13
N LEU A 77 5.98 -8.72 4.90
CA LEU A 77 6.27 -10.02 4.29
C LEU A 77 7.26 -10.83 5.12
N SER A 78 8.21 -10.16 5.78
CA SER A 78 9.20 -10.78 6.69
C SER A 78 8.67 -11.03 8.10
N HIS A 79 7.40 -10.70 8.41
CA HIS A 79 6.89 -10.85 9.78
C HIS A 79 6.68 -12.33 10.14
N PRO A 80 7.20 -12.83 11.28
CA PRO A 80 7.19 -14.25 11.60
C PRO A 80 5.78 -14.85 11.82
N ALA A 81 4.81 -14.02 12.23
CA ALA A 81 3.45 -14.48 12.54
C ALA A 81 2.42 -14.22 11.43
N PHE A 82 2.70 -13.34 10.46
CA PHE A 82 1.72 -12.93 9.46
C PHE A 82 2.15 -13.37 8.06
N CYS A 83 1.38 -14.27 7.45
CA CYS A 83 1.63 -14.79 6.09
C CYS A 83 0.75 -14.14 5.02
N THR A 84 -0.21 -13.30 5.40
CA THR A 84 -1.23 -12.74 4.50
C THR A 84 -0.66 -11.90 3.37
N SER A 85 0.46 -11.17 3.58
CA SER A 85 1.10 -10.40 2.51
C SER A 85 1.67 -11.29 1.40
N ALA A 86 2.12 -12.51 1.70
CA ALA A 86 2.53 -13.48 0.68
C ALA A 86 1.35 -13.89 -0.21
N PHE A 87 0.16 -14.08 0.38
CA PHE A 87 -1.05 -14.39 -0.37
C PHE A 87 -1.55 -13.22 -1.19
N ILE A 88 -1.41 -11.98 -0.68
CA ILE A 88 -1.74 -10.77 -1.43
C ILE A 88 -0.86 -10.67 -2.68
N LEU A 89 0.45 -10.75 -2.54
CA LEU A 89 1.39 -10.66 -3.66
C LEU A 89 1.14 -11.76 -4.71
N ARG A 90 0.86 -12.99 -4.28
CA ARG A 90 0.58 -14.10 -5.20
C ARG A 90 -0.79 -14.01 -5.86
N GLY A 91 -1.83 -13.67 -5.10
CA GLY A 91 -3.20 -13.63 -5.60
C GLY A 91 -3.52 -12.41 -6.44
N SER A 92 -2.83 -11.30 -6.22
CA SER A 92 -3.06 -10.06 -6.97
C SER A 92 -2.07 -9.81 -8.10
N GLN A 93 -0.86 -10.35 -8.02
CA GLN A 93 0.23 -10.05 -8.96
C GLN A 93 0.32 -8.54 -9.25
N PRO A 94 0.59 -7.71 -8.23
CA PRO A 94 0.44 -6.27 -8.36
C PRO A 94 1.51 -5.69 -9.29
N HIS A 95 1.13 -4.70 -10.11
CA HIS A 95 2.07 -3.98 -10.96
C HIS A 95 3.05 -3.11 -10.17
N GLY A 96 2.68 -2.71 -8.96
CA GLY A 96 3.54 -1.96 -8.06
C GLY A 96 3.05 -2.01 -6.62
N VAL A 97 3.96 -1.79 -5.69
CA VAL A 97 3.71 -1.82 -4.25
C VAL A 97 4.09 -0.47 -3.65
N VAL A 98 3.23 0.10 -2.83
CA VAL A 98 3.56 1.21 -1.93
C VAL A 98 3.86 0.62 -0.56
N LEU A 99 5.10 0.77 -0.12
CA LEU A 99 5.54 0.25 1.17
C LEU A 99 5.18 1.23 2.30
N GLN A 100 4.58 0.74 3.38
CA GLN A 100 4.33 1.53 4.59
C GLN A 100 5.37 1.20 5.66
N HIS A 101 6.08 2.21 6.16
CA HIS A 101 7.13 2.06 7.16
C HIS A 101 6.91 2.97 8.38
N ALA A 102 7.41 2.57 9.55
CA ALA A 102 7.37 3.35 10.78
C ALA A 102 8.80 3.52 11.32
N PRO A 103 9.52 4.58 10.92
CA PRO A 103 10.97 4.69 11.17
C PRO A 103 11.36 4.79 12.64
N LYS A 104 10.45 5.26 13.50
CA LYS A 104 10.69 5.35 14.96
C LYS A 104 10.39 4.05 15.71
N ARG A 105 9.82 3.04 15.07
CA ARG A 105 9.62 1.75 15.71
C ARG A 105 10.92 0.95 15.73
N ILE A 106 11.25 0.44 16.91
CA ILE A 106 12.47 -0.37 17.13
C ILE A 106 12.17 -1.84 16.91
N ALA A 107 11.02 -2.32 17.39
CA ALA A 107 10.69 -3.74 17.37
C ALA A 107 9.43 -4.05 16.56
N ARG A 108 9.32 -5.31 16.12
CA ARG A 108 8.13 -5.83 15.44
C ARG A 108 6.94 -5.90 16.40
N CYS A 109 5.75 -5.72 15.85
CA CYS A 109 4.50 -5.92 16.60
C CYS A 109 4.49 -7.35 17.18
N ASP A 110 4.13 -7.49 18.45
CA ASP A 110 4.06 -8.75 19.20
C ASP A 110 5.39 -9.50 19.40
N PHE A 111 6.49 -8.98 18.86
CA PHE A 111 7.82 -9.57 18.96
C PHE A 111 8.87 -8.55 19.42
N PRO A 112 8.87 -8.15 20.71
CA PRO A 112 9.73 -7.07 21.22
C PRO A 112 11.23 -7.40 21.18
N HIS A 113 11.59 -8.67 20.98
CA HIS A 113 12.96 -9.16 20.84
C HIS A 113 13.44 -9.21 19.37
N MET A 114 12.58 -8.84 18.43
CA MET A 114 12.91 -8.82 16.99
C MET A 114 12.88 -7.39 16.47
N ASP A 115 13.98 -6.94 15.91
CA ASP A 115 14.10 -5.61 15.34
C ASP A 115 13.14 -5.39 14.16
N MET A 116 12.71 -4.14 13.99
CA MET A 116 12.01 -3.73 12.77
C MET A 116 12.93 -3.92 11.58
N PRO A 117 12.43 -4.50 10.47
CA PRO A 117 13.22 -4.58 9.25
C PRO A 117 13.45 -3.18 8.68
N THR A 118 14.59 -3.00 8.03
CA THR A 118 14.83 -1.77 7.26
C THR A 118 13.96 -1.76 6.00
N PRO A 119 13.62 -0.58 5.47
CA PRO A 119 12.88 -0.49 4.21
C PRO A 119 13.56 -1.25 3.08
N GLU A 120 14.89 -1.18 2.96
CA GLU A 120 15.66 -1.85 1.91
C GLU A 120 15.49 -3.37 1.96
N THR A 121 15.50 -3.95 3.16
CA THR A 121 15.34 -5.40 3.30
C THR A 121 13.94 -5.86 2.92
N GLU A 122 12.90 -5.10 3.27
CA GLU A 122 11.52 -5.40 2.85
C GLU A 122 11.32 -5.19 1.35
N ILE A 123 11.90 -4.12 0.76
CA ILE A 123 11.87 -3.88 -0.69
C ILE A 123 12.50 -5.05 -1.44
N ALA A 124 13.72 -5.41 -1.08
CA ALA A 124 14.43 -6.52 -1.70
C ALA A 124 13.65 -7.84 -1.58
N LEU A 125 13.04 -8.09 -0.42
CA LEU A 125 12.23 -9.28 -0.20
C LEU A 125 10.96 -9.29 -1.07
N ILE A 126 10.23 -8.18 -1.15
CA ILE A 126 9.02 -8.05 -1.97
C ILE A 126 9.36 -8.28 -3.44
N GLU A 127 10.38 -7.59 -3.95
CA GLU A 127 10.77 -7.65 -5.36
C GLU A 127 11.40 -9.00 -5.76
N SER A 128 12.00 -9.74 -4.82
CA SER A 128 12.45 -11.10 -5.09
C SER A 128 11.34 -12.14 -4.99
N PHE A 129 10.30 -11.86 -4.20
CA PHE A 129 9.18 -12.77 -3.99
C PHE A 129 8.13 -12.72 -5.10
N ALA A 130 7.92 -11.57 -5.71
CA ALA A 130 6.91 -11.34 -6.75
C ALA A 130 7.47 -10.50 -7.90
N ASP A 131 6.95 -10.71 -9.10
CA ASP A 131 7.28 -9.88 -10.28
C ASP A 131 6.59 -8.51 -10.16
N THR A 132 7.13 -7.66 -9.30
CA THR A 132 6.61 -6.32 -8.99
C THR A 132 7.74 -5.39 -8.59
N LYS A 133 7.43 -4.09 -8.49
CA LYS A 133 8.34 -3.07 -7.98
C LYS A 133 7.72 -2.31 -6.81
N VAL A 134 8.55 -1.95 -5.84
CA VAL A 134 8.16 -0.95 -4.85
C VAL A 134 8.31 0.43 -5.49
N ILE A 135 7.19 1.12 -5.70
CA ILE A 135 7.10 2.38 -6.43
C ILE A 135 7.20 3.61 -5.52
N GLY A 136 7.24 3.40 -4.22
CA GLY A 136 7.39 4.45 -3.23
C GLY A 136 7.11 3.95 -1.83
N LEU A 137 7.38 4.83 -0.87
CA LEU A 137 7.23 4.55 0.55
C LEU A 137 6.34 5.60 1.20
N THR A 138 5.44 5.13 2.07
CA THR A 138 4.72 6.02 2.98
C THR A 138 5.20 5.76 4.40
N LEU A 139 5.50 6.84 5.12
CA LEU A 139 5.90 6.72 6.49
C LEU A 139 4.72 6.92 7.46
N ASN A 140 4.83 6.30 8.61
CA ASN A 140 4.00 6.58 9.76
C ASN A 140 4.83 7.42 10.73
N HIS A 141 4.36 8.62 11.04
CA HIS A 141 5.05 9.57 11.92
C HIS A 141 4.90 9.26 13.41
N GLU A 142 4.51 8.05 13.77
CA GLU A 142 4.44 7.60 15.17
C GLU A 142 5.75 7.91 15.91
N GLY A 143 5.64 8.62 17.03
CA GLY A 143 6.79 9.03 17.83
C GLY A 143 7.55 10.25 17.31
N MET A 144 7.16 10.86 16.19
CA MET A 144 7.69 12.15 15.73
C MET A 144 6.97 13.30 16.42
N LYS A 145 7.72 14.39 16.70
CA LYS A 145 7.22 15.48 17.55
C LYS A 145 6.88 16.75 16.77
N SER A 146 7.29 16.84 15.52
CA SER A 146 7.10 18.06 14.71
C SER A 146 7.05 17.76 13.21
N ASP A 147 6.44 18.66 12.45
CA ASP A 147 6.43 18.60 10.98
C ASP A 147 7.84 18.65 10.38
N SER A 148 8.76 19.36 11.01
CA SER A 148 10.17 19.41 10.58
C SER A 148 10.86 18.05 10.75
N GLU A 149 10.54 17.31 11.79
CA GLU A 149 11.05 15.94 11.98
C GLU A 149 10.49 14.98 10.92
N ILE A 150 9.19 15.09 10.62
CA ILE A 150 8.56 14.32 9.55
C ILE A 150 9.23 14.62 8.21
N GLN A 151 9.46 15.90 7.91
CA GLN A 151 10.14 16.33 6.69
C GLN A 151 11.54 15.73 6.59
N THR A 152 12.33 15.84 7.67
CA THR A 152 13.69 15.28 7.72
C THR A 152 13.70 13.78 7.42
N TRP A 153 12.82 13.00 8.04
CA TRP A 153 12.71 11.57 7.78
C TRP A 153 12.28 11.26 6.34
N THR A 154 11.33 12.04 5.80
CA THR A 154 10.87 11.89 4.42
C THR A 154 12.02 12.11 3.43
N GLU A 155 12.79 13.19 3.58
CA GLU A 155 13.92 13.52 2.71
C GLU A 155 15.07 12.51 2.84
N GLN A 156 15.40 12.10 4.05
CA GLN A 156 16.45 11.11 4.29
C GLN A 156 16.11 9.76 3.64
N LEU A 157 14.89 9.25 3.86
CA LEU A 157 14.45 7.99 3.26
C LEU A 157 14.34 8.08 1.74
N ALA A 158 13.88 9.20 1.20
CA ALA A 158 13.82 9.41 -0.24
C ALA A 158 15.20 9.36 -0.89
N ALA A 159 16.18 10.03 -0.28
CA ALA A 159 17.56 10.01 -0.76
C ALA A 159 18.24 8.64 -0.60
N GLN A 160 17.93 7.92 0.49
CA GLN A 160 18.50 6.61 0.80
C GLN A 160 17.97 5.52 -0.13
N LEU A 161 16.68 5.57 -0.47
CA LEU A 161 16.00 4.54 -1.25
C LEU A 161 15.93 4.85 -2.74
N ASP A 162 16.23 6.08 -3.15
CA ASP A 162 15.98 6.59 -4.51
C ASP A 162 14.51 6.38 -4.95
N LEU A 163 13.57 6.61 -4.02
CA LEU A 163 12.14 6.41 -4.21
C LEU A 163 11.35 7.62 -3.69
N PRO A 164 10.17 7.91 -4.24
CA PRO A 164 9.25 8.85 -3.63
C PRO A 164 8.86 8.41 -2.21
N VAL A 165 8.98 9.32 -1.25
CA VAL A 165 8.57 9.09 0.14
C VAL A 165 7.64 10.20 0.59
N THR A 166 6.53 9.85 1.27
CA THR A 166 5.59 10.83 1.82
C THR A 166 4.92 10.29 3.09
N ASP A 167 4.24 11.16 3.82
CA ASP A 167 3.35 10.78 4.93
C ASP A 167 1.89 11.05 4.51
N ALA A 168 1.10 10.00 4.43
CA ALA A 168 -0.28 10.08 3.98
C ALA A 168 -1.20 10.95 4.86
N LEU A 169 -0.86 11.17 6.13
CA LEU A 169 -1.68 11.93 7.07
C LEU A 169 -1.28 13.39 7.19
N SER A 170 0.00 13.71 7.03
CA SER A 170 0.53 15.07 7.29
C SER A 170 0.94 15.80 6.02
N ARG A 171 0.92 15.14 4.86
CA ARG A 171 1.32 15.72 3.58
C ARG A 171 0.14 15.84 2.62
N PRO A 172 0.22 16.73 1.63
CA PRO A 172 -0.81 16.85 0.62
C PRO A 172 -1.03 15.55 -0.16
N ASN A 173 -2.28 15.17 -0.39
CA ASN A 173 -2.65 13.96 -1.14
C ASN A 173 -2.06 13.90 -2.55
N ASN A 174 -1.68 15.05 -3.12
CA ASN A 174 -1.01 15.11 -4.42
C ASN A 174 0.32 14.33 -4.46
N GLU A 175 1.05 14.23 -3.35
CA GLU A 175 2.29 13.46 -3.30
C GLU A 175 2.02 11.97 -3.51
N LEU A 176 0.96 11.43 -2.88
CA LEU A 176 0.54 10.05 -3.10
C LEU A 176 0.10 9.78 -4.54
N VAL A 177 -0.68 10.71 -5.12
CA VAL A 177 -1.10 10.60 -6.52
C VAL A 177 0.10 10.64 -7.45
N ASN A 178 1.03 11.57 -7.23
CA ASN A 178 2.24 11.70 -8.04
C ASN A 178 3.12 10.44 -7.96
N MET A 179 3.25 9.82 -6.79
CA MET A 179 3.96 8.56 -6.62
C MET A 179 3.41 7.48 -7.57
N VAL A 180 2.09 7.33 -7.64
CA VAL A 180 1.45 6.33 -8.51
C VAL A 180 1.53 6.73 -9.98
N THR A 181 1.23 7.99 -10.34
CA THR A 181 1.21 8.42 -11.75
C THR A 181 2.60 8.52 -12.37
N SER A 182 3.64 8.76 -11.58
CA SER A 182 5.02 8.70 -12.05
C SER A 182 5.45 7.27 -12.37
N ALA A 183 5.03 6.30 -11.55
CA ALA A 183 5.31 4.89 -11.81
C ALA A 183 4.49 4.33 -12.98
N PHE A 184 3.30 4.90 -13.23
CA PHE A 184 2.36 4.47 -14.29
C PHE A 184 1.95 5.64 -15.19
N PRO A 185 2.77 6.02 -16.19
CA PRO A 185 2.52 7.21 -17.03
C PRO A 185 1.18 7.20 -17.78
N SER A 186 0.61 6.02 -18.06
CA SER A 186 -0.72 5.91 -18.67
C SER A 186 -1.84 6.51 -17.81
N LEU A 187 -1.66 6.54 -16.49
CA LEU A 187 -2.59 7.19 -15.57
C LEU A 187 -2.44 8.72 -15.60
N ALA A 188 -1.23 9.23 -15.80
CA ALA A 188 -0.98 10.66 -15.93
C ALA A 188 -1.71 11.27 -17.16
N ALA A 189 -1.79 10.55 -18.25
CA ALA A 189 -2.55 10.98 -19.43
C ALA A 189 -4.06 11.16 -19.14
N THR A 190 -4.62 10.36 -18.24
CA THR A 190 -6.01 10.49 -17.80
C THR A 190 -6.24 11.79 -17.02
N LEU A 191 -5.26 12.25 -16.23
CA LEU A 191 -5.34 13.51 -15.49
C LEU A 191 -5.40 14.73 -16.41
N GLN A 192 -4.63 14.71 -17.50
CA GLN A 192 -4.59 15.79 -18.48
C GLN A 192 -5.89 15.89 -19.29
N ALA A 193 -6.46 14.75 -19.66
CA ALA A 193 -7.72 14.71 -20.41
C ALA A 193 -8.94 15.22 -19.62
N ASN A 194 -8.91 15.12 -18.29
CA ASN A 194 -10.00 15.59 -17.42
C ASN A 194 -9.88 17.09 -17.03
N GLN A 195 -8.78 17.75 -17.41
CA GLN A 195 -8.56 19.19 -17.15
C GLN A 195 -8.77 20.06 -18.40
N ALA A 196 -8.97 19.45 -19.55
CA ALA A 196 -9.25 20.10 -20.84
C ALA A 196 -10.75 20.09 -21.16
#